data_970f85cdbb42ec9478cb92cc7ffd698d
#
_entry.id   970f85cdbb42ec9478cb92cc7ffd698d
#
_cell.length_a   1.000
_cell.length_b   1.000
_cell.length_c   1.000
_cell.angle_alpha   90.00
_cell.angle_beta   90.00
_cell.angle_gamma   90.00
#
_symmetry.space_group_name_H-M   'P 1'
#
loop_
_entity.id
_entity.type
_entity.pdbx_description
1 polymer ?
#
loop_
_entity_poly.entity_id
_entity_poly.type
_entity_poly.pdbx_seq_one_letter_code
_entity_poly.pdbx_strand_id
1 'polypeptide(L)'
;LNLIGRKFNFEHIERLLLKLKKLEICLIGDPILDTYTFCQTEGISSKSPTLASIFKKKETYPGGVLAVSEMANALGIKVNLITYGKKLNSKIQLNNRIKFNSINKFQPIPEIERIINMNRMEKLHQMYYFQNFPQNKKILPILKKKINYFLKNKKSIYLIDFGFNFFSSDFFNYISKVKYSVNTHTNSVN
;
A
#
# COMPACT_ATOMS: atom_id res chain seq x y z
N LEU A 1 -13.19 -24.95 -12.74
CA LEU A 1 -12.62 -24.23 -13.89
C LEU A 1 -13.59 -24.14 -15.07
N ASN A 2 -14.35 -25.22 -15.40
CA ASN A 2 -15.30 -25.22 -16.54
C ASN A 2 -16.48 -24.24 -16.41
N LEU A 3 -16.95 -23.91 -15.19
CA LEU A 3 -18.04 -22.94 -14.97
C LEU A 3 -17.60 -21.49 -15.19
N ILE A 4 -16.35 -21.15 -14.88
CA ILE A 4 -15.79 -19.82 -15.10
C ILE A 4 -15.54 -19.59 -16.58
N GLY A 5 -14.96 -20.56 -17.30
CA GLY A 5 -14.70 -20.47 -18.73
C GLY A 5 -15.94 -20.37 -19.61
N ARG A 6 -17.10 -20.86 -19.13
CA ARG A 6 -18.41 -20.70 -19.83
C ARG A 6 -19.02 -19.31 -19.66
N LYS A 7 -18.72 -18.60 -18.55
CA LYS A 7 -19.23 -17.24 -18.28
C LYS A 7 -18.33 -16.12 -18.76
N PHE A 8 -17.02 -16.36 -18.85
CA PHE A 8 -16.02 -15.34 -19.17
C PHE A 8 -15.09 -15.85 -20.28
N ASN A 9 -15.48 -15.59 -21.53
CA ASN A 9 -14.58 -15.80 -22.66
C ASN A 9 -13.54 -14.67 -22.76
N PHE A 10 -12.52 -14.85 -23.57
CA PHE A 10 -11.42 -13.90 -23.77
C PHE A 10 -11.93 -12.52 -24.16
N GLU A 11 -12.86 -12.43 -25.10
CA GLU A 11 -13.45 -11.16 -25.54
C GLU A 11 -14.18 -10.41 -24.41
N HIS A 12 -14.84 -11.15 -23.51
CA HIS A 12 -15.49 -10.55 -22.36
C HIS A 12 -14.47 -9.93 -21.40
N ILE A 13 -13.39 -10.63 -21.12
CA ILE A 13 -12.28 -10.15 -20.28
C ILE A 13 -11.63 -8.92 -20.91
N GLU A 14 -11.34 -8.96 -22.21
CA GLU A 14 -10.76 -7.83 -22.94
C GLU A 14 -11.66 -6.59 -22.87
N ARG A 15 -12.95 -6.75 -23.07
CA ARG A 15 -13.92 -5.64 -22.94
C ARG A 15 -13.94 -5.06 -21.52
N LEU A 16 -13.82 -5.90 -20.49
CA LEU A 16 -13.74 -5.42 -19.10
C LEU A 16 -12.45 -4.62 -18.87
N LEU A 17 -11.30 -5.11 -19.35
CA LEU A 17 -10.02 -4.39 -19.25
C LEU A 17 -10.05 -3.05 -19.96
N LEU A 18 -10.67 -2.98 -21.14
CA LEU A 18 -10.85 -1.72 -21.86
C LEU A 18 -11.75 -0.73 -21.10
N LYS A 19 -12.77 -1.22 -20.37
CA LYS A 19 -13.58 -0.37 -19.49
C LYS A 19 -12.77 0.17 -18.31
N LEU A 20 -11.87 -0.64 -17.72
CA LEU A 20 -11.01 -0.21 -16.60
C LEU A 20 -10.13 0.99 -16.99
N LYS A 21 -9.62 1.05 -18.21
CA LYS A 21 -8.79 2.17 -18.71
C LYS A 21 -9.52 3.53 -18.72
N LYS A 22 -10.86 3.52 -18.69
CA LYS A 22 -11.69 4.74 -18.62
C LYS A 22 -11.97 5.19 -17.20
N LEU A 23 -11.65 4.36 -16.22
CA LEU A 23 -11.91 4.67 -14.81
C LEU A 23 -10.85 5.63 -14.26
N GLU A 24 -11.32 6.45 -13.34
CA GLU A 24 -10.50 7.28 -12.48
C GLU A 24 -10.94 7.07 -11.04
N ILE A 25 -10.02 6.68 -10.18
CA ILE A 25 -10.29 6.37 -8.77
C ILE A 25 -9.45 7.22 -7.83
N CYS A 26 -9.95 7.38 -6.62
CA CYS A 26 -9.22 7.95 -5.50
C CYS A 26 -8.88 6.85 -4.51
N LEU A 27 -7.60 6.60 -4.30
CA LEU A 27 -7.09 5.73 -3.25
C LEU A 27 -6.60 6.58 -2.08
N ILE A 28 -6.99 6.23 -0.87
CA ILE A 28 -6.60 6.93 0.35
C ILE A 28 -6.12 5.87 1.34
N GLY A 29 -4.93 6.03 1.93
CA GLY A 29 -4.50 5.04 2.91
C GLY A 29 -3.05 5.07 3.31
N ASP A 30 -2.69 4.04 4.08
CA ASP A 30 -1.37 3.85 4.63
C ASP A 30 -0.37 3.41 3.55
N PRO A 31 0.72 4.15 3.34
CA PRO A 31 1.83 3.69 2.52
C PRO A 31 2.69 2.73 3.33
N ILE A 32 3.24 1.71 2.69
CA ILE A 32 4.16 0.76 3.30
C ILE A 32 5.36 0.56 2.37
N LEU A 33 6.53 0.37 2.95
CA LEU A 33 7.72 -0.15 2.27
C LEU A 33 7.86 -1.63 2.64
N ASP A 34 7.69 -2.52 1.67
CA ASP A 34 7.93 -3.95 1.83
C ASP A 34 9.37 -4.27 1.44
N THR A 35 10.22 -4.52 2.42
CA THR A 35 11.65 -4.78 2.24
C THR A 35 11.96 -6.26 2.46
N TYR A 36 12.71 -6.84 1.53
CA TYR A 36 13.18 -8.22 1.59
C TYR A 36 14.69 -8.21 1.63
N THR A 37 15.25 -8.69 2.74
CA THR A 37 16.70 -8.88 2.92
C THR A 37 17.00 -10.36 2.76
N PHE A 38 17.64 -10.69 1.66
CA PHE A 38 18.03 -12.07 1.32
C PHE A 38 19.39 -12.39 1.91
N CYS A 39 19.49 -13.52 2.59
CA CYS A 39 20.70 -14.02 3.19
C CYS A 39 20.87 -15.52 2.97
N GLN A 40 22.08 -15.99 3.17
CA GLN A 40 22.43 -17.41 3.23
C GLN A 40 22.75 -17.75 4.68
N THR A 41 22.03 -18.68 5.28
CA THR A 41 22.26 -19.12 6.65
C THR A 41 23.44 -20.10 6.70
N GLU A 42 24.43 -19.82 7.54
CA GLU A 42 25.64 -20.64 7.73
C GLU A 42 25.52 -21.59 8.94
N GLY A 43 24.52 -21.40 9.80
CA GLY A 43 24.30 -22.20 11.00
C GLY A 43 24.18 -21.34 12.26
N ILE A 44 24.40 -21.96 13.41
CA ILE A 44 24.36 -21.29 14.71
C ILE A 44 25.74 -20.73 15.03
N SER A 45 25.77 -19.47 15.50
CA SER A 45 27.02 -18.83 15.92
C SER A 45 27.67 -19.61 17.09
N SER A 46 29.00 -19.79 17.05
CA SER A 46 29.74 -20.41 18.16
C SER A 46 29.76 -19.60 19.45
N LYS A 47 29.43 -18.29 19.36
CA LYS A 47 29.46 -17.36 20.51
C LYS A 47 28.12 -17.14 21.18
N SER A 48 27.02 -17.49 20.52
CA SER A 48 25.64 -17.28 21.02
C SER A 48 24.67 -18.19 20.26
N PRO A 49 23.54 -18.60 20.84
CA PRO A 49 22.53 -19.41 20.16
C PRO A 49 21.72 -18.59 19.14
N THR A 50 22.41 -17.92 18.22
CA THR A 50 21.83 -17.08 17.18
C THR A 50 22.21 -17.59 15.79
N LEU A 51 21.32 -17.43 14.81
CA LEU A 51 21.63 -17.74 13.42
C LEU A 51 22.67 -16.76 12.86
N ALA A 52 23.76 -17.33 12.33
CA ALA A 52 24.73 -16.59 11.53
C ALA A 52 24.33 -16.66 10.06
N SER A 53 24.27 -15.51 9.40
CA SER A 53 23.85 -15.43 8.00
C SER A 53 24.69 -14.43 7.22
N ILE A 54 25.02 -14.78 5.98
CA ILE A 54 25.73 -13.91 5.04
C ILE A 54 24.69 -13.13 4.25
N PHE A 55 24.76 -11.80 4.29
CA PHE A 55 23.94 -10.91 3.45
C PHE A 55 24.22 -11.15 1.96
N LYS A 56 23.17 -11.20 1.15
CA LYS A 56 23.28 -11.36 -0.32
C LYS A 56 22.75 -10.14 -1.06
N LYS A 57 21.49 -9.78 -0.84
CA LYS A 57 20.86 -8.62 -1.47
C LYS A 57 19.69 -8.10 -0.63
N LYS A 58 19.31 -6.87 -0.92
CA LYS A 58 18.13 -6.22 -0.31
C LYS A 58 17.28 -5.59 -1.41
N GLU A 59 15.99 -5.86 -1.38
CA GLU A 59 15.01 -5.35 -2.33
C GLU A 59 13.87 -4.69 -1.56
N THR A 60 13.36 -3.56 -2.06
CA THR A 60 12.25 -2.85 -1.44
C THR A 60 11.17 -2.60 -2.48
N TYR A 61 9.94 -2.91 -2.12
CA TYR A 61 8.76 -2.79 -2.98
C TYR A 61 7.71 -1.86 -2.37
N PRO A 62 6.87 -1.23 -3.21
CA PRO A 62 5.69 -0.53 -2.72
C PRO A 62 4.73 -1.52 -2.07
N GLY A 63 4.31 -1.22 -0.84
CA GLY A 63 3.31 -1.96 -0.07
C GLY A 63 2.12 -1.08 0.32
N GLY A 64 1.13 -1.65 0.95
CA GLY A 64 -0.06 -0.93 1.38
C GLY A 64 -0.77 -0.23 0.22
N VAL A 65 -1.19 1.01 0.43
CA VAL A 65 -1.87 1.79 -0.62
C VAL A 65 -0.98 2.04 -1.84
N LEU A 66 0.36 2.00 -1.70
CA LEU A 66 1.29 2.17 -2.81
C LEU A 66 1.20 0.97 -3.77
N ALA A 67 1.19 -0.26 -3.25
CA ALA A 67 1.02 -1.48 -4.05
C ALA A 67 -0.33 -1.48 -4.79
N VAL A 68 -1.42 -1.14 -4.09
CA VAL A 68 -2.75 -1.05 -4.70
C VAL A 68 -2.77 -0.01 -5.82
N SER A 69 -2.07 1.11 -5.64
CA SER A 69 -1.99 2.16 -6.66
C SER A 69 -1.23 1.71 -7.91
N GLU A 70 -0.14 0.96 -7.74
CA GLU A 70 0.62 0.38 -8.87
C GLU A 70 -0.19 -0.68 -9.61
N MET A 71 -0.88 -1.57 -8.89
CA MET A 71 -1.75 -2.59 -9.51
C MET A 71 -2.88 -1.95 -10.32
N ALA A 72 -3.57 -0.95 -9.75
CA ALA A 72 -4.63 -0.25 -10.45
C ALA A 72 -4.11 0.47 -11.70
N ASN A 73 -2.94 1.12 -11.59
CA ASN A 73 -2.30 1.77 -12.72
C ASN A 73 -1.85 0.77 -13.80
N ALA A 74 -1.35 -0.41 -13.42
CA ALA A 74 -0.99 -1.48 -14.37
C ALA A 74 -2.20 -1.97 -15.18
N LEU A 75 -3.41 -1.97 -14.58
CA LEU A 75 -4.68 -2.24 -15.27
C LEU A 75 -5.17 -1.07 -16.15
N GLY A 76 -4.42 0.03 -16.19
CA GLY A 76 -4.74 1.22 -16.99
C GLY A 76 -5.68 2.20 -16.31
N ILE A 77 -6.03 2.00 -15.03
CA ILE A 77 -6.90 2.88 -14.26
C ILE A 77 -6.12 4.16 -13.89
N LYS A 78 -6.76 5.32 -14.02
CA LYS A 78 -6.19 6.59 -13.54
C LYS A 78 -6.29 6.66 -12.02
N VAL A 79 -5.16 6.75 -11.34
CA VAL A 79 -5.09 6.73 -9.88
C VAL A 79 -4.75 8.11 -9.33
N ASN A 80 -5.60 8.61 -8.43
CA ASN A 80 -5.30 9.73 -7.56
C ASN A 80 -5.05 9.18 -6.15
N LEU A 81 -3.79 9.14 -5.75
CA LEU A 81 -3.35 8.62 -4.47
C LEU A 81 -3.25 9.75 -3.43
N ILE A 82 -3.95 9.62 -2.31
CA ILE A 82 -3.85 10.49 -1.14
C ILE A 82 -3.26 9.67 0.00
N THR A 83 -2.09 10.06 0.46
CA THR A 83 -1.34 9.34 1.49
C THR A 83 -0.37 10.29 2.21
N TYR A 84 0.61 9.79 2.94
CA TYR A 84 1.65 10.58 3.58
C TYR A 84 3.07 10.13 3.15
N GLY A 85 4.09 10.81 3.64
CA GLY A 85 5.47 10.57 3.26
C GLY A 85 5.89 11.24 1.96
N LYS A 86 7.14 11.06 1.56
CA LYS A 86 7.70 11.58 0.31
C LYS A 86 7.32 10.66 -0.85
N LYS A 87 6.96 11.23 -2.00
CA LYS A 87 6.64 10.49 -3.23
C LYS A 87 7.79 9.61 -3.71
N LEU A 88 9.00 10.16 -3.63
CA LEU A 88 10.23 9.51 -4.05
C LEU A 88 11.07 9.28 -2.80
N ASN A 89 11.21 8.05 -2.45
CA ASN A 89 12.28 7.59 -1.57
C ASN A 89 13.35 6.98 -2.48
N SER A 90 14.62 7.07 -2.10
CA SER A 90 15.72 6.36 -2.79
C SER A 90 15.46 4.86 -2.96
N LYS A 91 14.51 4.32 -2.19
CA LYS A 91 14.13 2.90 -2.18
C LYS A 91 13.01 2.54 -3.17
N ILE A 92 12.08 3.47 -3.51
CA ILE A 92 10.90 3.19 -4.34
C ILE A 92 10.61 4.33 -5.30
N GLN A 93 10.33 3.97 -6.54
CA GLN A 93 9.84 4.89 -7.56
C GLN A 93 8.44 4.44 -8.02
N LEU A 94 7.43 5.25 -7.73
CA LEU A 94 6.08 5.03 -8.24
C LEU A 94 5.95 5.47 -9.69
N ASN A 95 5.07 4.80 -10.44
CA ASN A 95 4.77 5.16 -11.81
C ASN A 95 4.31 6.63 -11.92
N ASN A 96 4.85 7.35 -12.92
CA ASN A 96 4.58 8.77 -13.12
C ASN A 96 3.10 9.09 -13.42
N ARG A 97 2.32 8.12 -13.88
CA ARG A 97 0.89 8.25 -14.13
C ARG A 97 0.05 8.30 -12.86
N ILE A 98 0.61 7.87 -11.71
CA ILE A 98 -0.06 7.97 -10.40
C ILE A 98 0.06 9.39 -9.90
N LYS A 99 -1.09 10.06 -9.73
CA LYS A 99 -1.15 11.40 -9.16
C LYS A 99 -1.00 11.33 -7.64
N PHE A 100 0.23 11.46 -7.15
CA PHE A 100 0.58 11.34 -5.74
C PHE A 100 0.29 12.63 -4.97
N ASN A 101 -0.51 12.56 -3.91
CA ASN A 101 -0.85 13.67 -3.04
C ASN A 101 -0.48 13.33 -1.59
N SER A 102 0.67 13.78 -1.13
CA SER A 102 1.04 13.68 0.28
C SER A 102 0.32 14.74 1.12
N ILE A 103 -0.23 14.30 2.26
CA ILE A 103 -0.83 15.21 3.26
C ILE A 103 0.17 15.60 4.35
N ASN A 104 1.22 14.82 4.54
CA ASN A 104 2.34 15.12 5.42
C ASN A 104 3.63 14.51 4.84
N LYS A 105 4.46 15.33 4.22
CA LYS A 105 5.70 14.90 3.56
C LYS A 105 6.80 14.48 4.56
N PHE A 106 6.70 14.92 5.81
CA PHE A 106 7.72 14.65 6.83
C PHE A 106 7.45 13.39 7.63
N GLN A 107 6.24 12.84 7.54
CA GLN A 107 5.90 11.58 8.20
C GLN A 107 6.70 10.43 7.54
N PRO A 108 7.44 9.64 8.32
CA PRO A 108 8.09 8.43 7.81
C PRO A 108 7.06 7.43 7.27
N ILE A 109 7.39 6.79 6.16
CA ILE A 109 6.60 5.68 5.64
C ILE A 109 6.97 4.43 6.45
N PRO A 110 5.99 3.69 6.99
CA PRO A 110 6.26 2.41 7.65
C PRO A 110 7.02 1.45 6.74
N GLU A 111 8.02 0.77 7.27
CA GLU A 111 8.78 -0.27 6.57
C GLU A 111 8.59 -1.61 7.29
N ILE A 112 8.29 -2.65 6.53
CA ILE A 112 8.24 -4.03 7.01
C ILE A 112 9.38 -4.77 6.33
N GLU A 113 10.40 -5.15 7.11
CA GLU A 113 11.54 -5.88 6.61
C GLU A 113 11.41 -7.37 6.92
N ARG A 114 11.54 -8.20 5.90
CA ARG A 114 11.53 -9.66 6.00
C ARG A 114 12.89 -10.20 5.64
N ILE A 115 13.52 -10.94 6.56
CA ILE A 115 14.79 -11.62 6.33
C ILE A 115 14.49 -13.01 5.79
N ILE A 116 14.98 -13.30 4.61
CA ILE A 116 14.70 -14.52 3.84
C ILE A 116 15.98 -15.33 3.66
N ASN A 117 15.94 -16.60 4.02
CA ASN A 117 16.98 -17.55 3.67
C ASN A 117 16.82 -17.96 2.20
N MET A 118 17.78 -17.61 1.35
CA MET A 118 17.71 -17.90 -0.09
C MET A 118 17.73 -19.39 -0.41
N ASN A 119 18.43 -20.21 0.39
CA ASN A 119 18.58 -21.65 0.10
C ASN A 119 17.24 -22.40 0.24
N ARG A 120 16.37 -21.96 1.16
CA ARG A 120 15.09 -22.60 1.43
C ARG A 120 13.88 -21.72 1.11
N MET A 121 14.12 -20.47 0.70
CA MET A 121 13.08 -19.45 0.49
C MET A 121 12.14 -19.29 1.70
N GLU A 122 12.69 -19.45 2.90
CA GLU A 122 11.94 -19.36 4.16
C GLU A 122 12.19 -18.02 4.86
N LYS A 123 11.15 -17.51 5.49
CA LYS A 123 11.24 -16.30 6.30
C LYS A 123 11.86 -16.62 7.66
N LEU A 124 13.02 -16.05 7.94
CA LEU A 124 13.74 -16.21 9.20
C LEU A 124 13.26 -15.24 10.27
N HIS A 125 13.02 -14.00 9.88
CA HIS A 125 12.65 -12.92 10.80
C HIS A 125 11.84 -11.84 10.08
N GLN A 126 11.09 -11.06 10.86
CA GLN A 126 10.35 -9.90 10.35
C GLN A 126 10.48 -8.75 11.34
N MET A 127 10.87 -7.59 10.83
CA MET A 127 11.02 -6.37 11.61
C MET A 127 10.06 -5.30 11.09
N TYR A 128 9.53 -4.52 12.02
CA TYR A 128 8.64 -3.42 11.73
C TYR A 128 9.30 -2.10 12.14
N TYR A 129 9.45 -1.19 11.19
CA TYR A 129 9.94 0.17 11.41
C TYR A 129 8.80 1.13 11.13
N PHE A 130 8.13 1.60 12.16
CA PHE A 130 7.02 2.54 11.99
C PHE A 130 6.86 3.50 13.15
N GLN A 131 6.22 4.61 12.85
CA GLN A 131 5.66 5.54 13.81
C GLN A 131 4.21 5.75 13.41
N ASN A 132 3.29 5.64 14.37
CA ASN A 132 1.89 5.91 14.13
C ASN A 132 1.71 7.31 13.55
N PHE A 133 0.80 7.42 12.60
CA PHE A 133 0.48 8.71 12.01
C PHE A 133 -0.10 9.63 13.09
N PRO A 134 0.47 10.84 13.29
CA PRO A 134 0.00 11.74 14.33
C PRO A 134 -1.39 12.25 14.01
N GLN A 135 -2.35 11.98 14.90
CA GLN A 135 -3.69 12.55 14.81
C GLN A 135 -3.64 14.05 15.12
N ASN A 136 -3.72 14.84 14.08
CA ASN A 136 -3.69 16.30 14.17
C ASN A 136 -4.98 16.90 13.61
N LYS A 137 -5.60 17.81 14.35
CA LYS A 137 -6.81 18.54 13.92
C LYS A 137 -6.68 19.23 12.55
N LYS A 138 -5.45 19.53 12.09
CA LYS A 138 -5.17 20.10 10.77
C LYS A 138 -5.27 19.12 9.61
N ILE A 139 -5.21 17.80 9.86
CA ILE A 139 -5.19 16.78 8.81
C ILE A 139 -6.57 16.59 8.19
N LEU A 140 -7.61 16.51 9.01
CA LEU A 140 -8.97 16.32 8.54
C LEU A 140 -9.44 17.39 7.54
N PRO A 141 -9.23 18.69 7.77
CA PRO A 141 -9.55 19.73 6.77
C PRO A 141 -8.82 19.54 5.43
N ILE A 142 -7.54 19.13 5.47
CA ILE A 142 -6.75 18.87 4.27
C ILE A 142 -7.33 17.68 3.50
N LEU A 143 -7.64 16.57 4.20
CA LEU A 143 -8.29 15.41 3.60
C LEU A 143 -9.65 15.78 2.99
N LYS A 144 -10.51 16.48 3.72
CA LYS A 144 -11.80 16.96 3.24
C LYS A 144 -11.65 17.76 1.93
N LYS A 145 -10.72 18.72 1.89
CA LYS A 145 -10.47 19.53 0.69
C LYS A 145 -10.06 18.69 -0.51
N LYS A 146 -9.17 17.70 -0.31
CA LYS A 146 -8.72 16.81 -1.39
C LYS A 146 -9.82 15.86 -1.86
N ILE A 147 -10.59 15.29 -0.94
CA ILE A 147 -11.67 14.33 -1.23
C ILE A 147 -12.85 15.01 -1.90
N ASN A 148 -13.21 16.25 -1.52
CA ASN A 148 -14.38 16.97 -2.08
C ASN A 148 -14.38 17.03 -3.60
N TYR A 149 -13.21 17.13 -4.23
CA TYR A 149 -13.13 17.09 -5.69
C TYR A 149 -13.70 15.76 -6.25
N PHE A 150 -13.34 14.63 -5.64
CA PHE A 150 -13.78 13.31 -6.08
C PHE A 150 -15.27 13.10 -5.80
N LEU A 151 -15.75 13.60 -4.66
CA LEU A 151 -17.16 13.52 -4.28
C LEU A 151 -18.04 14.31 -5.26
N LYS A 152 -17.66 15.54 -5.57
CA LYS A 152 -18.39 16.38 -6.54
C LYS A 152 -18.46 15.77 -7.93
N ASN A 153 -17.43 15.05 -8.34
CA ASN A 153 -17.36 14.40 -9.66
C ASN A 153 -17.84 12.93 -9.63
N LYS A 154 -18.48 12.49 -8.55
CA LYS A 154 -19.00 11.12 -8.37
C LYS A 154 -17.97 10.02 -8.67
N LYS A 155 -16.68 10.29 -8.38
CA LYS A 155 -15.58 9.33 -8.54
C LYS A 155 -15.58 8.32 -7.41
N SER A 156 -15.16 7.10 -7.68
CA SER A 156 -15.01 6.06 -6.66
C SER A 156 -13.86 6.35 -5.71
N ILE A 157 -14.12 6.20 -4.42
CA ILE A 157 -13.15 6.37 -3.34
C ILE A 157 -12.95 5.02 -2.66
N TYR A 158 -11.69 4.63 -2.46
CA TYR A 158 -11.29 3.42 -1.78
C TYR A 158 -10.36 3.78 -0.63
N LEU A 159 -10.68 3.29 0.56
CA LEU A 159 -9.87 3.45 1.75
C LEU A 159 -9.06 2.18 1.98
N ILE A 160 -7.77 2.31 2.19
CA ILE A 160 -6.82 1.21 2.42
C ILE A 160 -6.16 1.44 3.78
N ASP A 161 -6.67 0.77 4.79
CA ASP A 161 -6.29 0.93 6.19
C ASP A 161 -5.45 -0.27 6.65
N PHE A 162 -4.20 0.00 7.03
CA PHE A 162 -3.27 -0.98 7.59
C PHE A 162 -3.01 -0.77 9.09
N GLY A 163 -3.82 0.07 9.75
CA GLY A 163 -3.75 0.26 11.20
C GLY A 163 -2.59 1.15 11.67
N PHE A 164 -2.01 1.99 10.81
CA PHE A 164 -0.97 2.96 11.20
C PHE A 164 -1.56 4.31 11.66
N ASN A 165 -2.82 4.30 12.09
CA ASN A 165 -3.51 5.46 12.65
C ASN A 165 -3.69 6.64 11.67
N PHE A 166 -3.76 6.36 10.36
CA PHE A 166 -3.97 7.39 9.34
C PHE A 166 -5.40 7.92 9.35
N PHE A 167 -6.37 7.05 9.59
CA PHE A 167 -7.78 7.40 9.65
C PHE A 167 -8.23 7.66 11.08
N SER A 168 -8.85 8.83 11.32
CA SER A 168 -9.46 9.16 12.60
C SER A 168 -10.96 8.85 12.61
N SER A 169 -11.54 8.73 13.80
CA SER A 169 -13.00 8.60 13.96
C SER A 169 -13.76 9.77 13.29
N ASP A 170 -13.23 10.98 13.40
CA ASP A 170 -13.81 12.15 12.74
C ASP A 170 -13.77 12.06 11.21
N PHE A 171 -12.75 11.40 10.64
CA PHE A 171 -12.69 11.12 9.22
C PHE A 171 -13.77 10.14 8.81
N PHE A 172 -13.95 9.04 9.55
CA PHE A 172 -15.00 8.06 9.27
C PHE A 172 -16.39 8.68 9.41
N ASN A 173 -16.64 9.49 10.43
CA ASN A 173 -17.88 10.24 10.59
C ASN A 173 -18.16 11.18 9.41
N TYR A 174 -17.13 11.79 8.84
CA TYR A 174 -17.27 12.63 7.66
C TYR A 174 -17.60 11.83 6.42
N ILE A 175 -16.85 10.73 6.16
CA ILE A 175 -16.97 9.96 4.92
C ILE A 175 -18.19 9.03 4.92
N SER A 176 -18.75 8.68 6.09
CA SER A 176 -19.96 7.83 6.20
C SER A 176 -21.17 8.36 5.45
N LYS A 177 -21.18 9.67 5.15
CA LYS A 177 -22.24 10.34 4.39
C LYS A 177 -22.12 10.15 2.86
N VAL A 178 -21.10 9.46 2.39
CA VAL A 178 -20.82 9.27 0.96
C VAL A 178 -20.55 7.80 0.66
N LYS A 179 -20.74 7.40 -0.60
CA LYS A 179 -20.47 6.03 -1.04
C LYS A 179 -18.96 5.81 -1.21
N TYR A 180 -18.40 4.87 -0.45
CA TYR A 180 -17.01 4.48 -0.53
C TYR A 180 -16.86 2.98 -0.31
N SER A 181 -15.68 2.43 -0.61
CA SER A 181 -15.30 1.05 -0.29
C SER A 181 -14.09 1.06 0.64
N VAL A 182 -14.07 0.18 1.62
CA VAL A 182 -12.98 0.06 2.59
C VAL A 182 -12.37 -1.33 2.51
N ASN A 183 -11.05 -1.38 2.51
CA ASN A 183 -10.28 -2.56 2.81
C ASN A 183 -9.48 -2.26 4.09
N THR A 184 -9.81 -2.96 5.18
CA THR A 184 -9.12 -2.83 6.45
C THR A 184 -8.29 -4.08 6.70
N HIS A 185 -7.08 -3.89 7.16
CA HIS A 185 -6.20 -4.96 7.60
C HIS A 185 -5.78 -4.69 9.04
N THR A 186 -6.08 -5.60 9.94
CA THR A 186 -5.58 -5.53 11.31
C THR A 186 -4.08 -5.82 11.32
N ASN A 187 -3.31 -4.85 11.74
CA ASN A 187 -1.90 -5.08 11.99
C ASN A 187 -1.75 -5.94 13.24
N SER A 188 -1.09 -7.10 13.12
CA SER A 188 -0.86 -8.03 14.25
C SER A 188 0.03 -7.47 15.36
N VAL A 189 0.52 -6.24 15.21
CA VAL A 189 1.41 -5.53 16.18
C VAL A 189 0.66 -4.44 16.95
N ASN A 190 -0.59 -4.16 16.61
CA ASN A 190 -1.46 -3.23 17.33
C ASN A 190 -2.54 -3.97 18.12
#